data_bf82d0293e6084ef48f729245e03f68d
#
_entry.id   bf82d0293e6084ef48f729245e03f68d
#
_cell.length_a   1.000
_cell.length_b   1.000
_cell.length_c   1.000
_cell.angle_alpha   90.00
_cell.angle_beta   90.00
_cell.angle_gamma   90.00
#
_symmetry.space_group_name_H-M   'P 1'
#
loop_
_entity.id
_entity.type
_entity.pdbx_description
1 polymer ?
#
loop_
_entity_poly.entity_id
_entity_poly.type
_entity_poly.pdbx_seq_one_letter_code
_entity_poly.pdbx_strand_id
1 'polypeptide(L)'
;DRQWSRGLGDVYKRQIVMAYSSSSNLAFRISGGNVAPYVIKHTLIIIIGIILIIYLQFFPYKYFSRLSQIGIFISIVLLFVTLLFGVSKGNASRWIMGFQPSDFAKLVLIIYVSRMLTNKKDEIKDFKRGLIPILLPVALICGLILPADFSTAAMLFTVCFTMMFI
;
A
#
# COMPACT_ATOMS: atom_id res chain seq x y z
N ASP A 1 -19.15 -10.68 -17.75
CA ASP A 1 -19.37 -10.31 -16.33
C ASP A 1 -19.37 -11.47 -15.34
N ARG A 2 -19.91 -12.65 -15.69
CA ARG A 2 -19.92 -13.83 -14.80
C ARG A 2 -18.53 -14.47 -14.60
N GLN A 3 -17.59 -14.24 -15.47
CA GLN A 3 -16.22 -14.80 -15.37
C GLN A 3 -15.38 -14.03 -14.35
N TRP A 4 -15.60 -12.71 -14.23
CA TRP A 4 -14.96 -11.85 -13.24
C TRP A 4 -15.39 -12.17 -11.80
N SER A 5 -16.69 -12.37 -11.59
CA SER A 5 -17.22 -12.70 -10.25
C SER A 5 -16.78 -14.08 -9.75
N ARG A 6 -16.62 -15.06 -10.65
CA ARG A 6 -16.08 -16.39 -10.30
C ARG A 6 -14.61 -16.31 -9.92
N GLY A 7 -13.79 -15.56 -10.66
CA GLY A 7 -12.37 -15.40 -10.34
C GLY A 7 -12.12 -14.74 -9.00
N LEU A 8 -12.87 -13.69 -8.67
CA LEU A 8 -12.78 -13.04 -7.35
C LEU A 8 -13.17 -14.00 -6.21
N GLY A 9 -14.30 -14.72 -6.37
CA GLY A 9 -14.76 -15.67 -5.36
C GLY A 9 -13.75 -16.79 -5.08
N ASP A 10 -13.06 -17.27 -6.11
CA ASP A 10 -12.05 -18.32 -5.95
C ASP A 10 -10.76 -17.79 -5.28
N VAL A 11 -10.36 -16.55 -5.54
CA VAL A 11 -9.23 -15.91 -4.85
C VAL A 11 -9.51 -15.78 -3.36
N TYR A 12 -10.69 -15.31 -2.96
CA TYR A 12 -11.05 -15.18 -1.55
C TYR A 12 -11.16 -16.53 -0.84
N LYS A 13 -11.73 -17.54 -1.49
CA LYS A 13 -11.79 -18.90 -0.95
C LYS A 13 -10.39 -19.45 -0.69
N ARG A 14 -9.49 -19.31 -1.66
CA ARG A 14 -8.09 -19.76 -1.50
C ARG A 14 -7.37 -19.03 -0.38
N GLN A 15 -7.57 -17.72 -0.24
CA GLN A 15 -7.00 -16.94 0.85
C GLN A 15 -7.46 -17.40 2.23
N ILE A 16 -8.77 -17.69 2.39
CA ILE A 16 -9.31 -18.19 3.66
C ILE A 16 -8.74 -19.57 3.98
N VAL A 17 -8.68 -20.47 2.99
CA VAL A 17 -8.12 -21.82 3.18
C VAL A 17 -6.63 -21.75 3.51
N MET A 18 -5.86 -20.89 2.84
CA MET A 18 -4.44 -20.71 3.13
C MET A 18 -4.22 -20.08 4.50
N ALA A 19 -5.04 -19.10 4.90
CA ALA A 19 -4.99 -18.54 6.25
C ALA A 19 -5.30 -19.59 7.31
N TYR A 20 -6.29 -20.45 7.08
CA TYR A 20 -6.59 -21.57 7.96
C TYR A 20 -5.40 -22.54 8.11
N SER A 21 -4.82 -22.95 7.00
CA SER A 21 -3.70 -23.88 6.96
C SER A 21 -2.43 -23.30 7.63
N SER A 22 -2.09 -22.04 7.34
CA SER A 22 -0.91 -21.41 7.93
C SER A 22 -1.10 -21.02 9.41
N SER A 23 -2.31 -20.71 9.82
CA SER A 23 -2.64 -20.39 11.22
C SER A 23 -2.71 -21.61 12.12
N SER A 24 -2.85 -22.82 11.56
CA SER A 24 -2.94 -24.05 12.36
C SER A 24 -1.68 -24.29 13.18
N ASN A 25 -0.49 -24.12 12.60
CA ASN A 25 0.79 -24.26 13.31
C ASN A 25 0.97 -23.20 14.42
N LEU A 26 0.51 -21.99 14.19
CA LEU A 26 0.58 -20.90 15.17
C LEU A 26 -0.42 -21.11 16.31
N ALA A 27 -1.62 -21.57 15.99
CA ALA A 27 -2.68 -21.86 16.96
C ALA A 27 -2.31 -23.03 17.87
N PHE A 28 -1.63 -24.05 17.34
CA PHE A 28 -1.10 -25.15 18.15
C PHE A 28 -0.09 -24.66 19.20
N ARG A 29 0.78 -23.71 18.82
CA ARG A 29 1.82 -23.17 19.71
C ARG A 29 1.30 -22.20 20.77
N ILE A 30 0.25 -21.43 20.47
CA ILE A 30 -0.19 -20.29 21.29
C ILE A 30 -1.51 -20.57 22.02
N SER A 31 -2.44 -21.32 21.40
CA SER A 31 -3.84 -21.46 21.87
C SER A 31 -4.30 -22.92 21.99
N GLY A 32 -3.37 -23.86 22.16
CA GLY A 32 -3.74 -25.27 22.37
C GLY A 32 -4.52 -25.93 21.23
N GLY A 33 -4.37 -25.42 19.98
CA GLY A 33 -5.02 -25.98 18.78
C GLY A 33 -6.27 -25.27 18.30
N ASN A 34 -6.74 -24.22 18.98
CA ASN A 34 -7.94 -23.49 18.56
C ASN A 34 -7.61 -22.49 17.46
N VAL A 35 -7.93 -22.81 16.20
CA VAL A 35 -7.69 -21.96 15.01
C VAL A 35 -8.79 -20.94 14.80
N ALA A 36 -9.97 -21.14 15.36
CA ALA A 36 -11.16 -20.34 15.11
C ALA A 36 -10.95 -18.81 15.27
N PRO A 37 -10.34 -18.28 16.34
CA PRO A 37 -10.18 -16.82 16.50
C PRO A 37 -9.33 -16.17 15.41
N TYR A 38 -8.33 -16.89 14.91
CA TYR A 38 -7.48 -16.38 13.83
C TYR A 38 -8.22 -16.29 12.51
N VAL A 39 -9.00 -17.31 12.16
CA VAL A 39 -9.81 -17.35 10.93
C VAL A 39 -10.91 -16.29 10.99
N ILE A 40 -11.61 -16.15 12.12
CA ILE A 40 -12.64 -15.14 12.29
C ILE A 40 -12.06 -13.73 12.13
N LYS A 41 -10.93 -13.44 12.79
CA LYS A 41 -10.26 -12.14 12.66
C LYS A 41 -9.86 -11.85 11.21
N HIS A 42 -9.31 -12.83 10.50
CA HIS A 42 -8.90 -12.67 9.12
C HIS A 42 -10.10 -12.42 8.20
N THR A 43 -11.18 -13.20 8.37
CA THR A 43 -12.42 -13.05 7.61
C THR A 43 -13.07 -11.68 7.83
N LEU A 44 -13.09 -11.20 9.08
CA LEU A 44 -13.61 -9.86 9.40
C LEU A 44 -12.81 -8.76 8.68
N ILE A 45 -11.48 -8.86 8.66
CA ILE A 45 -10.63 -7.88 7.96
C ILE A 45 -10.93 -7.89 6.46
N ILE A 46 -11.12 -9.08 5.85
CA ILE A 46 -11.48 -9.19 4.43
C ILE A 46 -12.84 -8.53 4.16
N ILE A 47 -13.85 -8.79 4.98
CA ILE A 47 -15.19 -8.20 4.85
C ILE A 47 -15.11 -6.67 4.95
N ILE A 48 -14.39 -6.15 5.94
CA ILE A 48 -14.17 -4.70 6.10
C ILE A 48 -13.47 -4.13 4.86
N GLY A 49 -12.46 -4.83 4.33
CA GLY A 49 -11.75 -4.41 3.11
C GLY A 49 -12.68 -4.33 1.88
N ILE A 50 -13.57 -5.31 1.71
CA ILE A 50 -14.54 -5.31 0.62
C ILE A 50 -15.54 -4.14 0.76
N ILE A 51 -16.07 -3.92 1.96
CA ILE A 51 -16.97 -2.79 2.24
C ILE A 51 -16.28 -1.47 1.95
N LEU A 52 -15.03 -1.33 2.35
CA LEU A 52 -14.23 -0.13 2.10
C LEU A 52 -14.02 0.12 0.60
N ILE A 53 -13.72 -0.92 -0.19
CA ILE A 53 -13.56 -0.82 -1.64
C ILE A 53 -14.86 -0.33 -2.29
N ILE A 54 -16.01 -0.91 -1.91
CA ILE A 54 -17.31 -0.51 -2.43
C ILE A 54 -17.61 0.95 -2.05
N TYR A 55 -17.34 1.33 -0.81
CA TYR A 55 -17.54 2.71 -0.33
C TYR A 55 -16.67 3.71 -1.09
N LEU A 56 -15.40 3.38 -1.35
CA LEU A 56 -14.47 4.25 -2.08
C LEU A 56 -14.88 4.46 -3.54
N GLN A 57 -15.62 3.54 -4.17
CA GLN A 57 -16.13 3.73 -5.53
C GLN A 57 -17.11 4.90 -5.65
N PHE A 58 -17.85 5.22 -4.59
CA PHE A 58 -18.79 6.34 -4.55
C PHE A 58 -18.12 7.69 -4.24
N PHE A 59 -16.85 7.66 -3.85
CA PHE A 59 -16.12 8.88 -3.50
C PHE A 59 -15.62 9.61 -4.75
N PRO A 60 -15.94 10.91 -4.94
CA PRO A 60 -15.47 11.64 -6.11
C PRO A 60 -13.95 11.84 -6.06
N TYR A 61 -13.27 11.50 -7.14
CA TYR A 61 -11.81 11.51 -7.29
C TYR A 61 -11.16 12.87 -6.98
N LYS A 62 -11.90 13.97 -7.04
CA LYS A 62 -11.44 15.33 -6.72
C LYS A 62 -10.88 15.45 -5.29
N TYR A 63 -11.46 14.72 -4.33
CA TYR A 63 -10.98 14.73 -2.95
C TYR A 63 -9.64 14.02 -2.82
N PHE A 64 -9.45 12.90 -3.51
CA PHE A 64 -8.17 12.19 -3.53
C PHE A 64 -7.05 13.06 -4.08
N SER A 65 -7.35 13.89 -5.07
CA SER A 65 -6.40 14.81 -5.67
C SER A 65 -5.87 15.85 -4.66
N ARG A 66 -6.71 16.43 -3.82
CA ARG A 66 -6.28 17.37 -2.77
C ARG A 66 -5.58 16.65 -1.62
N LEU A 67 -6.14 15.51 -1.21
CA LEU A 67 -5.61 14.71 -0.10
C LEU A 67 -4.21 14.18 -0.39
N SER A 68 -3.89 13.88 -1.65
CA SER A 68 -2.57 13.36 -2.03
C SER A 68 -1.41 14.31 -1.75
N GLN A 69 -1.61 15.62 -1.84
CA GLN A 69 -0.56 16.60 -1.53
C GLN A 69 -0.22 16.63 -0.04
N ILE A 70 -1.26 16.65 0.80
CA ILE A 70 -1.10 16.60 2.25
C ILE A 70 -0.58 15.21 2.65
N GLY A 71 -1.12 14.17 2.01
CA GLY A 71 -0.72 12.78 2.25
C GLY A 71 0.75 12.50 1.99
N ILE A 72 1.36 13.09 0.93
CA ILE A 72 2.80 12.94 0.68
C ILE A 72 3.61 13.52 1.83
N PHE A 73 3.28 14.72 2.29
CA PHE A 73 4.00 15.34 3.40
C PHE A 73 3.90 14.48 4.67
N ILE A 74 2.68 14.02 4.99
CA ILE A 74 2.46 13.10 6.11
C ILE A 74 3.25 11.79 5.94
N SER A 75 3.27 11.22 4.73
CA SER A 75 4.02 10.00 4.43
C SER A 75 5.52 10.15 4.66
N ILE A 76 6.10 11.27 4.23
CA ILE A 76 7.53 11.56 4.44
C ILE A 76 7.84 11.65 5.94
N VAL A 77 7.02 12.38 6.70
CA VAL A 77 7.20 12.52 8.16
C VAL A 77 7.06 11.16 8.84
N LEU A 78 6.03 10.38 8.51
CA LEU A 78 5.81 9.05 9.07
C LEU A 78 6.95 8.08 8.75
N LEU A 79 7.44 8.08 7.51
CA LEU A 79 8.58 7.24 7.13
C LEU A 79 9.84 7.66 7.86
N PHE A 80 10.09 8.95 8.00
CA PHE A 80 11.24 9.47 8.73
C PHE A 80 11.18 9.07 10.21
N VAL A 81 10.02 9.24 10.85
CA VAL A 81 9.80 8.79 12.23
C VAL A 81 9.98 7.29 12.36
N THR A 82 9.53 6.50 11.36
CA THR A 82 9.70 5.04 11.36
C THR A 82 11.16 4.64 11.29
N LEU A 83 11.97 5.34 10.52
CA LEU A 83 13.41 5.08 10.43
C LEU A 83 14.13 5.37 11.75
N LEU A 84 13.69 6.41 12.50
CA LEU A 84 14.31 6.80 13.78
C LEU A 84 13.81 5.97 14.96
N PHE A 85 12.51 5.68 15.03
CA PHE A 85 11.85 5.11 16.21
C PHE A 85 11.13 3.78 15.94
N GLY A 86 11.20 3.24 14.74
CA GLY A 86 10.48 2.02 14.36
C GLY A 86 10.96 0.80 15.12
N VAL A 87 10.02 -0.05 15.51
CA VAL A 87 10.31 -1.34 16.16
C VAL A 87 10.89 -2.29 15.15
N SER A 88 12.12 -2.76 15.42
CA SER A 88 12.82 -3.73 14.57
C SER A 88 12.21 -5.12 14.74
N LYS A 89 11.36 -5.55 13.81
CA LYS A 89 11.01 -6.96 13.64
C LYS A 89 11.87 -7.53 12.51
N GLY A 90 12.85 -8.37 12.86
CA GLY A 90 13.71 -9.02 11.88
C GLY A 90 14.70 -8.07 11.19
N ASN A 91 15.42 -7.25 11.95
CA ASN A 91 16.51 -6.35 11.49
C ASN A 91 16.08 -5.15 10.64
N ALA A 92 14.80 -4.84 10.52
CA ALA A 92 14.32 -3.65 9.81
C ALA A 92 13.21 -2.94 10.59
N SER A 93 13.35 -1.63 10.77
CA SER A 93 12.35 -0.77 11.42
C SER A 93 11.18 -0.53 10.47
N ARG A 94 10.12 -1.33 10.57
CA ARG A 94 8.98 -1.29 9.62
C ARG A 94 7.65 -0.92 10.25
N TRP A 95 7.52 -1.07 11.58
CA TRP A 95 6.24 -1.00 12.26
C TRP A 95 6.21 0.09 13.32
N ILE A 96 5.15 0.87 13.34
CA ILE A 96 4.81 1.78 14.43
C ILE A 96 3.43 1.37 14.96
N MET A 97 3.34 0.93 16.22
CA MET A 97 2.09 0.56 16.88
C MET A 97 1.20 -0.42 16.10
N GLY A 98 1.80 -1.35 15.33
CA GLY A 98 1.05 -2.30 14.50
C GLY A 98 0.62 -1.79 13.12
N PHE A 99 0.94 -0.55 12.78
CA PHE A 99 0.73 0.05 11.46
C PHE A 99 2.06 0.12 10.69
N GLN A 100 2.03 -0.17 9.40
CA GLN A 100 3.19 -0.08 8.52
C GLN A 100 3.10 1.19 7.66
N PRO A 101 3.84 2.26 7.99
CA PRO A 101 3.76 3.54 7.28
C PRO A 101 4.08 3.46 5.79
N SER A 102 4.92 2.50 5.39
CA SER A 102 5.24 2.28 3.97
C SER A 102 4.02 1.88 3.14
N ASP A 103 3.02 1.20 3.70
CA ASP A 103 1.80 0.83 2.96
C ASP A 103 0.94 2.06 2.67
N PHE A 104 0.83 2.96 3.64
CA PHE A 104 0.18 4.25 3.44
C PHE A 104 0.93 5.10 2.40
N ALA A 105 2.25 5.18 2.51
CA ALA A 105 3.10 5.95 1.59
C ALA A 105 2.96 5.46 0.14
N LYS A 106 2.87 4.13 -0.10
CA LYS A 106 2.65 3.56 -1.44
C LYS A 106 1.36 4.08 -2.08
N LEU A 107 0.25 3.99 -1.34
CA LEU A 107 -1.06 4.43 -1.84
C LEU A 107 -1.05 5.92 -2.18
N VAL A 108 -0.56 6.74 -1.27
CA VAL A 108 -0.50 8.19 -1.43
C VAL A 108 0.40 8.58 -2.60
N LEU A 109 1.55 7.92 -2.76
CA LEU A 109 2.48 8.21 -3.84
C LEU A 109 1.88 7.90 -5.21
N ILE A 110 1.21 6.75 -5.37
CA ILE A 110 0.56 6.37 -6.63
C ILE A 110 -0.54 7.39 -6.99
N ILE A 111 -1.36 7.80 -6.03
CA ILE A 111 -2.41 8.80 -6.24
C ILE A 111 -1.79 10.16 -6.64
N TYR A 112 -0.70 10.54 -5.98
CA TYR A 112 0.01 11.79 -6.29
C TYR A 112 0.61 11.79 -7.68
N VAL A 113 1.33 10.73 -8.06
CA VAL A 113 1.93 10.57 -9.39
C VAL A 113 0.86 10.63 -10.48
N SER A 114 -0.24 9.87 -10.31
CA SER A 114 -1.38 9.88 -11.23
C SER A 114 -1.95 11.29 -11.42
N ARG A 115 -2.13 12.02 -10.33
CA ARG A 115 -2.59 13.41 -10.37
C ARG A 115 -1.62 14.33 -11.10
N MET A 116 -0.33 14.24 -10.78
CA MET A 116 0.69 15.10 -11.38
C MET A 116 0.82 14.85 -12.89
N LEU A 117 0.74 13.58 -13.31
CA LEU A 117 0.71 13.21 -14.73
C LEU A 117 -0.49 13.83 -15.44
N THR A 118 -1.67 13.78 -14.83
CA THR A 118 -2.89 14.38 -15.39
C THR A 118 -2.80 15.91 -15.48
N ASN A 119 -2.31 16.57 -14.41
CA ASN A 119 -2.23 18.02 -14.36
C ASN A 119 -1.13 18.62 -15.24
N LYS A 120 -0.05 17.88 -15.47
CA LYS A 120 1.10 18.33 -16.25
C LYS A 120 1.20 17.67 -17.61
N LYS A 121 0.09 17.16 -18.14
CA LYS A 121 0.03 16.43 -19.41
C LYS A 121 0.69 17.18 -20.58
N ASP A 122 0.56 18.50 -20.61
CA ASP A 122 1.12 19.33 -21.68
C ASP A 122 2.61 19.69 -21.43
N GLU A 123 3.07 19.64 -20.18
CA GLU A 123 4.44 19.97 -19.77
C GLU A 123 5.36 18.75 -19.64
N ILE A 124 4.83 17.51 -19.77
CA ILE A 124 5.61 16.26 -19.63
C ILE A 124 6.76 16.18 -20.62
N LYS A 125 6.63 16.81 -21.80
CA LYS A 125 7.69 16.90 -22.81
C LYS A 125 8.91 17.68 -22.33
N ASP A 126 8.76 18.59 -21.39
CA ASP A 126 9.85 19.33 -20.77
C ASP A 126 10.38 18.58 -19.56
N PHE A 127 11.59 18.02 -19.67
CA PHE A 127 12.25 17.26 -18.62
C PHE A 127 12.31 18.00 -17.27
N LYS A 128 12.62 19.29 -17.28
CA LYS A 128 12.77 20.09 -16.06
C LYS A 128 11.43 20.48 -15.43
N ARG A 129 10.41 20.81 -16.22
CA ARG A 129 9.13 21.31 -15.71
C ARG A 129 8.09 20.22 -15.50
N GLY A 130 8.17 19.15 -16.27
CA GLY A 130 7.25 18.03 -16.19
C GLY A 130 7.75 16.89 -15.31
N LEU A 131 8.93 16.34 -15.64
CA LEU A 131 9.41 15.09 -15.09
C LEU A 131 10.03 15.24 -13.69
N ILE A 132 10.87 16.26 -13.47
CA ILE A 132 11.56 16.45 -12.19
C ILE A 132 10.60 16.58 -11.00
N PRO A 133 9.54 17.40 -11.04
CA PRO A 133 8.63 17.54 -9.90
C PRO A 133 7.82 16.27 -9.60
N ILE A 134 7.74 15.34 -10.53
CA ILE A 134 7.12 14.02 -10.31
C ILE A 134 8.15 13.05 -9.74
N LEU A 135 9.35 13.04 -10.32
CA LEU A 135 10.39 12.09 -9.95
C LEU A 135 10.97 12.37 -8.54
N LEU A 136 11.03 13.64 -8.14
CA LEU A 136 11.62 14.04 -6.86
C LEU A 136 10.88 13.43 -5.65
N PRO A 137 9.54 13.53 -5.51
CA PRO A 137 8.82 12.86 -4.42
C PRO A 137 8.90 11.34 -4.52
N VAL A 138 8.92 10.77 -5.74
CA VAL A 138 9.08 9.32 -5.94
C VAL A 138 10.43 8.85 -5.41
N ALA A 139 11.52 9.51 -5.82
CA ALA A 139 12.86 9.16 -5.38
C ALA A 139 13.03 9.34 -3.87
N LEU A 140 12.45 10.39 -3.29
CA LEU A 140 12.52 10.67 -1.86
C LEU A 140 11.79 9.58 -1.05
N ILE A 141 10.56 9.24 -1.40
CA ILE A 141 9.79 8.22 -0.68
C ILE A 141 10.41 6.83 -0.88
N CYS A 142 10.79 6.47 -2.09
CA CYS A 142 11.48 5.20 -2.34
C CYS A 142 12.81 5.12 -1.58
N GLY A 143 13.58 6.22 -1.53
CA GLY A 143 14.83 6.32 -0.76
C GLY A 143 14.62 6.12 0.73
N LEU A 144 13.53 6.65 1.30
CA LEU A 144 13.19 6.44 2.72
C LEU A 144 12.73 5.01 3.02
N ILE A 145 12.08 4.34 2.06
CA ILE A 145 11.64 2.94 2.22
C ILE A 145 12.80 1.96 2.02
N LEU A 146 13.78 2.32 1.19
CA LEU A 146 14.88 1.45 0.75
C LEU A 146 15.66 0.79 1.92
N PRO A 147 16.05 1.48 3.00
CA PRO A 147 16.76 0.87 4.12
C PRO A 147 15.90 -0.16 4.87
N ALA A 148 14.58 0.03 4.89
CA ALA A 148 13.65 -0.84 5.59
C ALA A 148 13.22 -2.04 4.73
N ASP A 149 12.98 -1.81 3.43
CA ASP A 149 12.49 -2.82 2.50
C ASP A 149 12.86 -2.50 1.05
N PHE A 150 13.98 -3.06 0.60
CA PHE A 150 14.46 -2.89 -0.77
C PHE A 150 13.44 -3.38 -1.81
N SER A 151 12.81 -4.55 -1.60
CA SER A 151 11.84 -5.13 -2.54
C SER A 151 10.64 -4.22 -2.75
N THR A 152 10.11 -3.67 -1.67
CA THR A 152 8.98 -2.74 -1.70
C THR A 152 9.36 -1.42 -2.39
N ALA A 153 10.53 -0.88 -2.11
CA ALA A 153 11.01 0.36 -2.74
C ALA A 153 11.22 0.18 -4.25
N ALA A 154 11.85 -0.93 -4.66
CA ALA A 154 12.08 -1.25 -6.07
C ALA A 154 10.77 -1.44 -6.84
N MET A 155 9.81 -2.19 -6.27
CA MET A 155 8.50 -2.39 -6.88
C MET A 155 7.74 -1.07 -7.03
N LEU A 156 7.72 -0.24 -6.00
CA LEU A 156 7.05 1.06 -6.02
C LEU A 156 7.67 2.01 -7.06
N PHE A 157 8.98 2.05 -7.12
CA PHE A 157 9.71 2.84 -8.12
C PHE A 157 9.35 2.38 -9.54
N THR A 158 9.35 1.07 -9.79
CA THR A 158 8.99 0.49 -11.09
C THR A 158 7.55 0.84 -11.48
N VAL A 159 6.60 0.75 -10.56
CA VAL A 159 5.21 1.12 -10.83
C VAL A 159 5.10 2.60 -11.18
N CYS A 160 5.70 3.50 -10.38
CA CYS A 160 5.67 4.93 -10.66
C CYS A 160 6.36 5.27 -11.99
N PHE A 161 7.47 4.61 -12.28
CA PHE A 161 8.19 4.78 -13.55
C PHE A 161 7.35 4.33 -14.74
N THR A 162 6.70 3.17 -14.65
CA THR A 162 5.80 2.66 -15.70
C THR A 162 4.63 3.63 -15.94
N MET A 163 4.04 4.19 -14.88
CA MET A 163 2.97 5.19 -15.01
C MET A 163 3.40 6.44 -15.79
N MET A 164 4.69 6.78 -15.77
CA MET A 164 5.22 7.94 -16.51
C MET A 164 5.35 7.67 -18.01
N PHE A 165 5.34 6.40 -18.44
CA PHE A 165 5.44 6.00 -19.85
C PHE A 165 4.09 5.72 -20.51
N ILE A 166 3.00 5.66 -19.77
CA ILE A 166 1.63 5.48 -20.26
C ILE A 166 0.99 6.84 -20.54
#